data_b3b323da99e72353da358bf59dff8920
#
_entry.id   b3b323da99e72353da358bf59dff8920
#
_cell.length_a   1.000
_cell.length_b   1.000
_cell.length_c   1.000
_cell.angle_alpha   90.00
_cell.angle_beta   90.00
_cell.angle_gamma   90.00
#
_symmetry.space_group_name_H-M   'P 1'
#
loop_
_entity.id
_entity.type
_entity.pdbx_description
1 polymer ?
#
loop_
_entity_poly.entity_id
_entity_poly.type
_entity_poly.pdbx_seq_one_letter_code
_entity_poly.pdbx_strand_id
1 'polypeptide(L)'
;DDSIKIRYKRNLGLRPYQKIILQLSIALIVAFVVYKNELIRGDLYIPFTKNTVSLGWGVIPLVVFIFIATTNSVNLTDGLDGLAASTTLVYMAGIAAIIAIVAADADKNGLSLYVKEYQGLLTVCFATVGSLAGFLLFNCFPAKIFMGDVGSLALGGVVACVSILGRLSLYIPILGVMFATSAVSDIIQVVHYKRTKRRVFLMAPFHHHLQKKGLSETRIGFLYSTITGIVALICVLTLI
;
A
#
# COMPACT_ATOMS: atom_id res chain seq x y z
N ASP A 1 13.81 -11.29 -8.71
CA ASP A 1 13.78 -10.57 -9.98
C ASP A 1 15.18 -10.03 -10.32
N ASP A 2 15.72 -9.12 -9.48
CA ASP A 2 16.98 -8.40 -9.75
C ASP A 2 18.20 -9.34 -9.82
N SER A 3 18.26 -10.37 -8.98
CA SER A 3 19.32 -11.40 -9.06
C SER A 3 19.35 -12.12 -10.41
N ILE A 4 18.19 -12.33 -11.03
CA ILE A 4 18.07 -12.92 -12.37
C ILE A 4 18.61 -11.95 -13.42
N LYS A 5 18.22 -10.65 -13.32
CA LYS A 5 18.70 -9.61 -14.24
C LYS A 5 20.23 -9.49 -14.20
N ILE A 6 20.81 -9.48 -12.99
CA ILE A 6 22.26 -9.39 -12.78
C ILE A 6 22.98 -10.64 -13.31
N ARG A 7 22.50 -11.84 -12.91
CA ARG A 7 23.16 -13.12 -13.28
C ARG A 7 23.17 -13.36 -14.78
N TYR A 8 22.08 -13.04 -15.46
CA TYR A 8 21.96 -13.29 -16.90
C TYR A 8 22.26 -12.05 -17.76
N LYS A 9 22.68 -10.93 -17.16
CA LYS A 9 22.97 -9.66 -17.87
C LYS A 9 21.84 -9.26 -18.84
N ARG A 10 20.57 -9.46 -18.42
CA ARG A 10 19.37 -9.19 -19.22
C ARG A 10 18.49 -8.20 -18.48
N ASN A 11 17.81 -7.33 -19.21
CA ASN A 11 16.82 -6.40 -18.62
C ASN A 11 15.51 -7.08 -18.20
N LEU A 12 15.33 -8.36 -18.55
CA LEU A 12 14.14 -9.15 -18.25
C LEU A 12 14.40 -10.00 -17.01
N GLY A 13 13.73 -9.66 -15.91
CA GLY A 13 13.66 -10.46 -14.69
C GLY A 13 12.58 -11.55 -14.79
N LEU A 14 11.84 -11.77 -13.68
CA LEU A 14 10.68 -12.67 -13.65
C LEU A 14 9.58 -12.19 -14.62
N ARG A 15 8.96 -13.14 -15.32
CA ARG A 15 7.79 -12.83 -16.16
C ARG A 15 6.63 -12.36 -15.30
N PRO A 16 5.74 -11.48 -15.82
CA PRO A 16 4.62 -10.93 -15.03
C PRO A 16 3.77 -12.01 -14.34
N TYR A 17 3.45 -13.11 -15.03
CA TYR A 17 2.67 -14.20 -14.44
C TYR A 17 3.39 -14.91 -13.28
N GLN A 18 4.73 -15.01 -13.31
CA GLN A 18 5.52 -15.60 -12.21
C GLN A 18 5.44 -14.71 -10.94
N LYS A 19 5.50 -13.38 -11.12
CA LYS A 19 5.31 -12.43 -10.02
C LYS A 19 3.92 -12.60 -9.40
N ILE A 20 2.89 -12.69 -10.23
CA ILE A 20 1.50 -12.87 -9.76
C ILE A 20 1.32 -14.22 -9.03
N ILE A 21 1.90 -15.31 -9.51
CA ILE A 21 1.84 -16.62 -8.82
C ILE A 21 2.46 -16.54 -7.43
N LEU A 22 3.64 -15.91 -7.31
CA LEU A 22 4.30 -15.74 -6.01
C LEU A 22 3.48 -14.85 -5.07
N GLN A 23 2.95 -13.74 -5.56
CA GLN A 23 2.06 -12.87 -4.79
C GLN A 23 0.79 -13.60 -4.34
N LEU A 24 0.17 -14.39 -5.23
CA LEU A 24 -1.01 -15.19 -4.92
C LEU A 24 -0.72 -16.22 -3.82
N SER A 25 0.43 -16.87 -3.86
CA SER A 25 0.85 -17.83 -2.83
C SER A 25 0.93 -17.18 -1.45
N ILE A 26 1.57 -16.01 -1.36
CA ILE A 26 1.66 -15.25 -0.11
C ILE A 26 0.28 -14.75 0.32
N ALA A 27 -0.51 -14.21 -0.62
CA ALA A 27 -1.85 -13.73 -0.34
C ALA A 27 -2.78 -14.82 0.23
N LEU A 28 -2.69 -16.04 -0.28
CA LEU A 28 -3.44 -17.18 0.24
C LEU A 28 -3.01 -17.56 1.66
N ILE A 29 -1.71 -17.53 1.96
CA ILE A 29 -1.21 -17.77 3.33
C ILE A 29 -1.78 -16.71 4.28
N VAL A 30 -1.68 -15.42 3.91
CA VAL A 30 -2.23 -14.31 4.72
C VAL A 30 -3.74 -14.47 4.90
N ALA A 31 -4.47 -14.78 3.82
CA ALA A 31 -5.92 -14.98 3.87
C ALA A 31 -6.32 -16.13 4.81
N PHE A 32 -5.56 -17.25 4.78
CA PHE A 32 -5.81 -18.37 5.67
C PHE A 32 -5.51 -18.03 7.13
N VAL A 33 -4.41 -17.32 7.41
CA VAL A 33 -4.08 -16.83 8.75
C VAL A 33 -5.18 -15.93 9.30
N VAL A 34 -5.65 -14.97 8.51
CA VAL A 34 -6.73 -14.05 8.87
C VAL A 34 -8.04 -14.81 9.16
N TYR A 35 -8.40 -15.76 8.30
CA TYR A 35 -9.62 -16.57 8.48
C TYR A 35 -9.59 -17.44 9.73
N LYS A 36 -8.42 -17.98 10.09
CA LYS A 36 -8.23 -18.85 11.27
C LYS A 36 -8.01 -18.07 12.56
N ASN A 37 -7.60 -16.81 12.49
CA ASN A 37 -7.35 -16.00 13.67
C ASN A 37 -8.68 -15.56 14.30
N GLU A 38 -8.93 -16.02 15.52
CA GLU A 38 -10.17 -15.74 16.25
C GLU A 38 -10.37 -14.26 16.59
N LEU A 39 -9.28 -13.50 16.71
CA LEU A 39 -9.35 -12.07 16.98
C LEU A 39 -9.72 -11.23 15.75
N ILE A 40 -9.37 -11.71 14.55
CA ILE A 40 -9.64 -11.02 13.29
C ILE A 40 -10.96 -11.51 12.67
N ARG A 41 -11.16 -12.83 12.58
CA ARG A 41 -12.34 -13.54 12.06
C ARG A 41 -13.00 -12.97 10.81
N GLY A 42 -12.22 -12.20 10.02
CA GLY A 42 -12.78 -11.51 8.86
C GLY A 42 -13.60 -10.26 9.18
N ASP A 43 -13.48 -9.75 10.40
CA ASP A 43 -14.09 -8.48 10.78
C ASP A 43 -13.34 -7.32 10.14
N LEU A 44 -14.07 -6.35 9.61
CA LEU A 44 -13.52 -5.16 8.99
C LEU A 44 -14.12 -3.91 9.63
N TYR A 45 -13.27 -2.96 9.98
CA TYR A 45 -13.73 -1.63 10.36
C TYR A 45 -14.29 -0.90 9.13
N ILE A 46 -15.50 -0.35 9.28
CA ILE A 46 -16.10 0.49 8.25
C ILE A 46 -15.53 1.91 8.41
N PRO A 47 -14.87 2.46 7.38
CA PRO A 47 -14.29 3.80 7.43
C PRO A 47 -15.31 4.85 7.87
N PHE A 48 -14.82 5.84 8.61
CA PHE A 48 -15.62 6.94 9.14
C PHE A 48 -16.71 6.55 10.15
N THR A 49 -16.69 5.30 10.60
CA THR A 49 -17.60 4.79 11.65
C THR A 49 -16.81 4.02 12.70
N LYS A 50 -17.43 3.78 13.86
CA LYS A 50 -16.87 2.89 14.90
C LYS A 50 -17.39 1.45 14.77
N ASN A 51 -18.09 1.15 13.66
CA ASN A 51 -18.69 -0.17 13.44
C ASN A 51 -17.75 -1.11 12.70
N THR A 52 -17.94 -2.40 12.94
CA THR A 52 -17.30 -3.49 12.20
C THR A 52 -18.34 -4.30 11.44
N VAL A 53 -17.94 -4.89 10.33
CA VAL A 53 -18.71 -5.85 9.56
C VAL A 53 -17.91 -7.15 9.43
N SER A 54 -18.58 -8.28 9.70
CA SER A 54 -17.98 -9.59 9.54
C SER A 54 -18.33 -10.19 8.19
N LEU A 55 -17.31 -10.64 7.45
CA LEU A 55 -17.47 -11.27 6.14
C LEU A 55 -17.42 -12.79 6.19
N GLY A 56 -17.11 -13.36 7.36
CA GLY A 56 -16.92 -14.80 7.48
C GLY A 56 -15.89 -15.34 6.46
N TRP A 57 -16.25 -16.40 5.73
CA TRP A 57 -15.38 -16.97 4.71
C TRP A 57 -15.11 -16.03 3.50
N GLY A 58 -15.95 -15.05 3.28
CA GLY A 58 -15.76 -14.01 2.24
C GLY A 58 -14.51 -13.16 2.46
N VAL A 59 -13.90 -13.19 3.63
CA VAL A 59 -12.62 -12.53 3.89
C VAL A 59 -11.49 -13.11 3.03
N ILE A 60 -11.52 -14.41 2.70
CA ILE A 60 -10.46 -15.07 1.92
C ILE A 60 -10.28 -14.42 0.54
N PRO A 61 -11.30 -14.39 -0.35
CA PRO A 61 -11.14 -13.76 -1.65
C PRO A 61 -10.88 -12.25 -1.54
N LEU A 62 -11.42 -11.57 -0.53
CA LEU A 62 -11.16 -10.16 -0.30
C LEU A 62 -9.69 -9.90 0.04
N VAL A 63 -9.11 -10.65 0.98
CA VAL A 63 -7.70 -10.51 1.38
C VAL A 63 -6.77 -10.78 0.19
N VAL A 64 -7.05 -11.83 -0.58
CA VAL A 64 -6.27 -12.13 -1.79
C VAL A 64 -6.31 -10.98 -2.78
N PHE A 65 -7.50 -10.44 -3.05
CA PHE A 65 -7.66 -9.29 -3.94
C PHE A 65 -6.91 -8.06 -3.43
N ILE A 66 -7.11 -7.70 -2.16
CA ILE A 66 -6.48 -6.54 -1.53
C ILE A 66 -4.95 -6.68 -1.55
N PHE A 67 -4.42 -7.84 -1.18
CA PHE A 67 -2.99 -8.07 -1.15
C PHE A 67 -2.36 -7.87 -2.53
N ILE A 68 -2.92 -8.49 -3.58
CA ILE A 68 -2.42 -8.36 -4.95
C ILE A 68 -2.60 -6.93 -5.46
N ALA A 69 -3.75 -6.32 -5.23
CA ALA A 69 -4.01 -4.95 -5.67
C ALA A 69 -3.04 -3.96 -5.00
N THR A 70 -2.83 -4.05 -3.69
CA THR A 70 -1.97 -3.14 -2.94
C THR A 70 -0.50 -3.30 -3.33
N THR A 71 0.02 -4.53 -3.39
CA THR A 71 1.41 -4.80 -3.76
C THR A 71 1.73 -4.23 -5.14
N ASN A 72 0.85 -4.44 -6.12
CA ASN A 72 1.07 -3.92 -7.47
C ASN A 72 0.85 -2.40 -7.56
N SER A 73 -0.09 -1.82 -6.80
CA SER A 73 -0.31 -0.37 -6.80
C SER A 73 0.87 0.39 -6.22
N VAL A 74 1.50 -0.11 -5.14
CA VAL A 74 2.73 0.48 -4.58
C VAL A 74 3.88 0.33 -5.57
N ASN A 75 4.06 -0.85 -6.19
CA ASN A 75 5.08 -1.08 -7.20
C ASN A 75 4.90 -0.15 -8.41
N LEU A 76 3.69 0.02 -8.92
CA LEU A 76 3.39 0.98 -10.00
C LEU A 76 3.63 2.44 -9.61
N THR A 77 3.64 2.76 -8.32
CA THR A 77 3.94 4.11 -7.84
C THR A 77 5.45 4.38 -7.75
N ASP A 78 6.28 3.34 -7.75
CA ASP A 78 7.75 3.43 -7.70
C ASP A 78 8.37 3.79 -9.08
N GLY A 79 7.84 4.82 -9.72
CA GLY A 79 8.27 5.27 -11.03
C GLY A 79 9.09 6.57 -11.04
N LEU A 80 9.25 7.24 -9.91
CA LEU A 80 10.02 8.47 -9.73
C LEU A 80 10.81 8.41 -8.41
N ASP A 81 11.93 9.15 -8.35
CA ASP A 81 12.79 9.20 -7.17
C ASP A 81 12.02 9.59 -5.91
N GLY A 82 12.06 8.74 -4.90
CA GLY A 82 11.44 8.95 -3.60
C GLY A 82 9.91 8.88 -3.57
N LEU A 83 9.23 8.70 -4.70
CA LEU A 83 7.77 8.78 -4.79
C LEU A 83 7.08 7.69 -3.96
N ALA A 84 7.40 6.41 -4.20
CA ALA A 84 6.82 5.32 -3.45
C ALA A 84 7.21 5.36 -1.97
N ALA A 85 8.48 5.66 -1.69
CA ALA A 85 9.00 5.71 -0.33
C ALA A 85 8.33 6.81 0.52
N SER A 86 8.24 8.04 0.01
CA SER A 86 7.63 9.17 0.72
C SER A 86 6.12 8.99 0.91
N THR A 87 5.42 8.53 -0.13
CA THR A 87 3.98 8.28 -0.06
C THR A 87 3.67 7.15 0.94
N THR A 88 4.47 6.07 0.94
CA THR A 88 4.28 4.96 1.88
C THR A 88 4.64 5.36 3.31
N LEU A 89 5.67 6.19 3.52
CA LEU A 89 6.00 6.72 4.83
C LEU A 89 4.79 7.46 5.45
N VAL A 90 4.18 8.35 4.68
CA VAL A 90 2.99 9.10 5.14
C VAL A 90 1.79 8.17 5.34
N TYR A 91 1.58 7.21 4.46
CA TYR A 91 0.55 6.18 4.62
C TYR A 91 0.74 5.40 5.93
N MET A 92 1.96 4.91 6.20
CA MET A 92 2.27 4.11 7.39
C MET A 92 2.15 4.93 8.68
N ALA A 93 2.48 6.21 8.65
CA ALA A 93 2.23 7.11 9.79
C ALA A 93 0.72 7.32 10.02
N GLY A 94 -0.06 7.50 8.96
CA GLY A 94 -1.51 7.65 9.02
C GLY A 94 -2.21 6.40 9.55
N ILE A 95 -1.87 5.21 9.02
CA ILE A 95 -2.46 3.95 9.50
C ILE A 95 -2.04 3.65 10.94
N ALA A 96 -0.82 4.01 11.36
CA ALA A 96 -0.38 3.89 12.74
C ALA A 96 -1.23 4.75 13.68
N ALA A 97 -1.55 5.98 13.30
CA ALA A 97 -2.42 6.84 14.08
C ALA A 97 -3.83 6.24 14.24
N ILE A 98 -4.40 5.66 13.17
CA ILE A 98 -5.69 4.97 13.23
C ILE A 98 -5.60 3.75 14.16
N ILE A 99 -4.57 2.90 14.01
CA ILE A 99 -4.36 1.73 14.87
C ILE A 99 -4.24 2.16 16.34
N ALA A 100 -3.54 3.25 16.64
CA ALA A 100 -3.39 3.75 18.00
C ALA A 100 -4.74 4.16 18.61
N ILE A 101 -5.62 4.80 17.85
CA ILE A 101 -6.97 5.17 18.30
C ILE A 101 -7.81 3.91 18.57
N VAL A 102 -7.79 2.95 17.64
CA VAL A 102 -8.52 1.68 17.79
C VAL A 102 -7.98 0.88 18.98
N ALA A 103 -6.66 0.88 19.21
CA ALA A 103 -6.03 0.25 20.36
C ALA A 103 -6.46 0.89 21.69
N ALA A 104 -6.51 2.23 21.73
CA ALA A 104 -6.97 2.96 22.91
C ALA A 104 -8.44 2.71 23.23
N ASP A 105 -9.29 2.57 22.21
CA ASP A 105 -10.69 2.19 22.37
C ASP A 105 -10.82 0.74 22.87
N ALA A 106 -10.05 -0.19 22.34
CA ALA A 106 -9.98 -1.57 22.81
C ALA A 106 -9.53 -1.66 24.27
N ASP A 107 -8.57 -0.84 24.69
CA ASP A 107 -8.09 -0.78 26.07
C ASP A 107 -9.18 -0.30 27.03
N LYS A 108 -9.87 0.77 26.69
CA LYS A 108 -11.04 1.28 27.45
C LYS A 108 -12.12 0.24 27.66
N ASN A 109 -12.30 -0.65 26.68
CA ASN A 109 -13.28 -1.73 26.72
C ASN A 109 -12.73 -3.03 27.37
N GLY A 110 -11.53 -3.03 27.91
CA GLY A 110 -10.92 -4.19 28.59
C GLY A 110 -10.47 -5.32 27.64
N LEU A 111 -10.32 -5.03 26.37
CA LEU A 111 -9.97 -6.02 25.34
C LEU A 111 -8.45 -6.20 25.20
N SER A 112 -7.79 -6.69 26.26
CA SER A 112 -6.33 -6.75 26.39
C SER A 112 -5.63 -7.54 25.27
N LEU A 113 -6.25 -8.59 24.72
CA LEU A 113 -5.68 -9.35 23.61
C LEU A 113 -5.59 -8.52 22.34
N TYR A 114 -6.61 -7.73 22.02
CA TYR A 114 -6.58 -6.81 20.88
C TYR A 114 -5.54 -5.71 21.06
N VAL A 115 -5.40 -5.18 22.27
CA VAL A 115 -4.36 -4.15 22.58
C VAL A 115 -2.97 -4.69 22.26
N LYS A 116 -2.67 -5.93 22.66
CA LYS A 116 -1.38 -6.57 22.38
C LYS A 116 -1.12 -6.74 20.88
N GLU A 117 -2.13 -7.17 20.11
CA GLU A 117 -2.02 -7.30 18.66
C GLU A 117 -1.76 -5.95 18.00
N TYR A 118 -2.50 -4.91 18.39
CA TYR A 118 -2.31 -3.56 17.86
C TYR A 118 -0.95 -2.97 18.21
N GLN A 119 -0.41 -3.24 19.39
CA GLN A 119 0.96 -2.84 19.78
C GLN A 119 2.01 -3.48 18.85
N GLY A 120 1.83 -4.76 18.49
CA GLY A 120 2.66 -5.43 17.50
C GLY A 120 2.60 -4.74 16.13
N LEU A 121 1.40 -4.40 15.65
CA LEU A 121 1.22 -3.69 14.38
C LEU A 121 1.83 -2.28 14.41
N LEU A 122 1.68 -1.54 15.52
CA LEU A 122 2.32 -0.24 15.72
C LEU A 122 3.84 -0.34 15.64
N THR A 123 4.44 -1.38 16.21
CA THR A 123 5.87 -1.63 16.12
C THR A 123 6.31 -1.79 14.66
N VAL A 124 5.57 -2.56 13.86
CA VAL A 124 5.85 -2.73 12.42
C VAL A 124 5.68 -1.41 11.67
N CYS A 125 4.63 -0.64 11.99
CA CYS A 125 4.41 0.68 11.37
C CYS A 125 5.59 1.62 11.62
N PHE A 126 6.01 1.79 12.87
CA PHE A 126 7.10 2.71 13.22
C PHE A 126 8.46 2.21 12.70
N ALA A 127 8.70 0.90 12.69
CA ALA A 127 9.90 0.33 12.07
C ALA A 127 9.93 0.64 10.57
N THR A 128 8.79 0.52 9.87
CA THR A 128 8.67 0.85 8.45
C THR A 128 8.87 2.35 8.21
N VAL A 129 8.26 3.22 9.01
CA VAL A 129 8.44 4.68 8.93
C VAL A 129 9.91 5.05 9.12
N GLY A 130 10.56 4.52 10.16
CA GLY A 130 11.98 4.77 10.41
C GLY A 130 12.89 4.29 9.27
N SER A 131 12.63 3.08 8.74
CA SER A 131 13.39 2.52 7.62
C SER A 131 13.22 3.37 6.36
N LEU A 132 12.00 3.81 6.04
CA LEU A 132 11.72 4.67 4.90
C LEU A 132 12.32 6.06 5.05
N ALA A 133 12.29 6.63 6.25
CA ALA A 133 12.95 7.91 6.52
C ALA A 133 14.46 7.81 6.27
N GLY A 134 15.12 6.75 6.74
CA GLY A 134 16.53 6.50 6.46
C GLY A 134 16.80 6.24 4.97
N PHE A 135 15.95 5.49 4.30
CA PHE A 135 16.07 5.22 2.86
C PHE A 135 15.92 6.48 2.01
N LEU A 136 15.00 7.38 2.36
CA LEU A 136 14.76 8.64 1.66
C LEU A 136 15.97 9.57 1.66
N LEU A 137 16.89 9.50 2.64
CA LEU A 137 18.15 10.26 2.61
C LEU A 137 18.99 10.00 1.35
N PHE A 138 18.79 8.82 0.74
CA PHE A 138 19.53 8.41 -0.45
C PHE A 138 18.62 8.25 -1.68
N ASN A 139 17.30 8.15 -1.51
CA ASN A 139 16.33 7.92 -2.58
C ASN A 139 15.57 9.18 -3.00
N CYS A 140 15.68 10.32 -2.28
CA CYS A 140 15.14 11.60 -2.76
C CYS A 140 15.86 12.07 -4.02
N PHE A 141 15.12 12.76 -4.89
CA PHE A 141 15.66 13.30 -6.14
C PHE A 141 16.82 14.30 -5.90
N PRO A 142 17.97 14.16 -6.58
CA PRO A 142 18.36 13.04 -7.44
C PRO A 142 18.80 11.82 -6.63
N ALA A 143 18.15 10.68 -6.88
CA ALA A 143 18.37 9.47 -6.09
C ALA A 143 19.74 8.86 -6.32
N LYS A 144 20.37 8.42 -5.21
CA LYS A 144 21.63 7.65 -5.23
C LYS A 144 21.40 6.15 -5.14
N ILE A 145 20.26 5.73 -4.59
CA ILE A 145 19.86 4.33 -4.41
C ILE A 145 18.40 4.19 -4.86
N PHE A 146 18.10 3.12 -5.58
CA PHE A 146 16.78 2.79 -6.09
C PHE A 146 16.19 1.59 -5.35
N MET A 147 14.86 1.58 -5.18
CA MET A 147 14.16 0.52 -4.45
C MET A 147 14.05 -0.77 -5.26
N GLY A 148 13.76 -0.67 -6.55
CA GLY A 148 13.49 -1.78 -7.45
C GLY A 148 12.23 -2.56 -7.13
N ASP A 149 11.90 -3.53 -8.00
CA ASP A 149 10.67 -4.33 -7.89
C ASP A 149 10.57 -5.13 -6.59
N VAL A 150 11.71 -5.63 -6.08
CA VAL A 150 11.73 -6.42 -4.84
C VAL A 150 11.35 -5.56 -3.66
N GLY A 151 11.92 -4.36 -3.57
CA GLY A 151 11.63 -3.43 -2.47
C GLY A 151 10.20 -2.90 -2.53
N SER A 152 9.75 -2.42 -3.68
CA SER A 152 8.42 -1.82 -3.84
C SER A 152 7.27 -2.83 -3.68
N LEU A 153 7.43 -4.07 -4.17
CA LEU A 153 6.48 -5.16 -3.92
C LEU A 153 6.45 -5.57 -2.45
N ALA A 154 7.63 -5.68 -1.80
CA ALA A 154 7.70 -5.98 -0.37
C ALA A 154 7.04 -4.88 0.46
N LEU A 155 7.29 -3.61 0.12
CA LEU A 155 6.68 -2.46 0.78
C LEU A 155 5.16 -2.47 0.65
N GLY A 156 4.63 -2.76 -0.56
CA GLY A 156 3.20 -2.96 -0.78
C GLY A 156 2.63 -4.14 0.01
N GLY A 157 3.41 -5.21 0.20
CA GLY A 157 3.08 -6.33 1.08
C GLY A 157 2.95 -5.93 2.55
N VAL A 158 3.87 -5.09 3.05
CA VAL A 158 3.80 -4.55 4.43
C VAL A 158 2.54 -3.68 4.61
N VAL A 159 2.27 -2.77 3.67
CA VAL A 159 1.05 -1.94 3.65
C VAL A 159 -0.21 -2.80 3.71
N ALA A 160 -0.28 -3.85 2.86
CA ALA A 160 -1.40 -4.77 2.83
C ALA A 160 -1.54 -5.54 4.15
N CYS A 161 -0.45 -6.18 4.64
CA CYS A 161 -0.48 -6.99 5.86
C CYS A 161 -0.88 -6.18 7.09
N VAL A 162 -0.28 -5.01 7.31
CA VAL A 162 -0.62 -4.16 8.47
C VAL A 162 -2.10 -3.78 8.44
N SER A 163 -2.61 -3.37 7.28
CA SER A 163 -4.01 -2.96 7.15
C SER A 163 -4.98 -4.13 7.30
N ILE A 164 -4.64 -5.30 6.73
CA ILE A 164 -5.46 -6.52 6.82
C ILE A 164 -5.50 -7.03 8.27
N LEU A 165 -4.34 -7.20 8.90
CA LEU A 165 -4.24 -7.70 10.26
C LEU A 165 -4.82 -6.72 11.29
N GLY A 166 -4.76 -5.42 11.01
CA GLY A 166 -5.41 -4.38 11.79
C GLY A 166 -6.93 -4.28 11.59
N ARG A 167 -7.52 -5.13 10.75
CA ARG A 167 -8.96 -5.09 10.34
C ARG A 167 -9.34 -3.79 9.61
N LEU A 168 -8.35 -3.07 9.07
CA LEU A 168 -8.46 -1.76 8.41
C LEU A 168 -8.39 -1.87 6.89
N SER A 169 -8.73 -3.04 6.32
CA SER A 169 -8.63 -3.31 4.88
C SER A 169 -9.41 -2.30 4.03
N LEU A 170 -10.55 -1.81 4.51
CA LEU A 170 -11.36 -0.82 3.80
C LEU A 170 -10.74 0.60 3.81
N TYR A 171 -9.76 0.85 4.67
CA TYR A 171 -9.01 2.10 4.66
C TYR A 171 -7.93 2.15 3.56
N ILE A 172 -7.51 1.00 3.01
CA ILE A 172 -6.45 0.94 2.00
C ILE A 172 -6.76 1.83 0.78
N PRO A 173 -7.93 1.71 0.11
CA PRO A 173 -8.22 2.55 -1.06
C PRO A 173 -8.38 4.04 -0.69
N ILE A 174 -8.69 4.35 0.55
CA ILE A 174 -8.89 5.73 1.04
C ILE A 174 -7.53 6.36 1.35
N LEU A 175 -6.78 5.83 2.32
CA LEU A 175 -5.44 6.32 2.65
C LEU A 175 -4.47 6.18 1.48
N GLY A 176 -4.55 5.07 0.75
CA GLY A 176 -3.74 4.77 -0.41
C GLY A 176 -4.30 5.32 -1.72
N VAL A 177 -5.09 6.39 -1.69
CA VAL A 177 -5.71 6.98 -2.87
C VAL A 177 -4.72 7.28 -3.99
N MET A 178 -3.49 7.66 -3.64
CA MET A 178 -2.46 7.95 -4.64
C MET A 178 -1.85 6.68 -5.24
N PHE A 179 -1.75 5.58 -4.48
CA PHE A 179 -1.42 4.27 -5.02
C PHE A 179 -2.52 3.77 -5.95
N ALA A 180 -3.78 3.89 -5.51
CA ALA A 180 -4.94 3.55 -6.34
C ALA A 180 -4.99 4.38 -7.62
N THR A 181 -4.70 5.69 -7.55
CA THR A 181 -4.64 6.57 -8.72
C THR A 181 -3.58 6.11 -9.72
N SER A 182 -2.39 5.71 -9.26
CA SER A 182 -1.34 5.16 -10.13
C SER A 182 -1.83 3.90 -10.85
N ALA A 183 -2.39 2.92 -10.11
CA ALA A 183 -2.85 1.66 -10.70
C ALA A 183 -4.06 1.85 -11.62
N VAL A 184 -5.07 2.61 -11.19
CA VAL A 184 -6.29 2.84 -11.97
C VAL A 184 -5.99 3.61 -13.25
N SER A 185 -5.09 4.59 -13.21
CA SER A 185 -4.69 5.32 -14.42
C SER A 185 -4.02 4.41 -15.46
N ASP A 186 -3.23 3.43 -14.99
CA ASP A 186 -2.61 2.45 -15.89
C ASP A 186 -3.66 1.52 -16.51
N ILE A 187 -4.57 0.98 -15.68
CA ILE A 187 -5.68 0.14 -16.16
C ILE A 187 -6.52 0.88 -17.20
N ILE A 188 -6.92 2.13 -16.90
CA ILE A 188 -7.72 2.95 -17.84
C ILE A 188 -6.95 3.16 -19.15
N GLN A 189 -5.66 3.52 -19.06
CA GLN A 189 -4.82 3.72 -20.25
C GLN A 189 -4.76 2.46 -21.11
N VAL A 190 -4.47 1.30 -20.51
CA VAL A 190 -4.33 0.04 -21.22
C VAL A 190 -5.65 -0.40 -21.88
N VAL A 191 -6.76 -0.35 -21.12
CA VAL A 191 -8.08 -0.76 -21.61
C VAL A 191 -8.53 0.16 -22.75
N HIS A 192 -8.41 1.46 -22.57
CA HIS A 192 -8.81 2.44 -23.59
C HIS A 192 -7.95 2.31 -24.86
N TYR A 193 -6.62 2.22 -24.69
CA TYR A 193 -5.71 2.10 -25.83
C TYR A 193 -5.92 0.82 -26.64
N LYS A 194 -6.21 -0.31 -25.99
CA LYS A 194 -6.53 -1.57 -26.68
C LYS A 194 -7.77 -1.43 -27.57
N ARG A 195 -8.77 -0.65 -27.12
CA ARG A 195 -10.05 -0.46 -27.84
C ARG A 195 -9.97 0.61 -28.93
N THR A 196 -9.34 1.74 -28.65
CA THR A 196 -9.42 2.94 -29.49
C THR A 196 -8.12 3.31 -30.19
N LYS A 197 -6.99 2.68 -29.80
CA LYS A 197 -5.62 3.06 -30.21
C LYS A 197 -5.24 4.51 -29.86
N ARG A 198 -6.03 5.18 -29.00
CA ARG A 198 -5.78 6.53 -28.52
C ARG A 198 -5.41 6.51 -27.03
N ARG A 199 -4.56 7.43 -26.60
CA ARG A 199 -4.18 7.58 -25.21
C ARG A 199 -5.18 8.47 -24.47
N VAL A 200 -5.52 8.10 -23.20
CA VAL A 200 -6.28 8.97 -22.27
C VAL A 200 -5.33 9.91 -21.57
N PHE A 201 -4.25 9.36 -20.99
CA PHE A 201 -3.19 10.12 -20.36
C PHE A 201 -2.01 10.29 -21.30
N LEU A 202 -1.23 11.36 -21.16
CA LEU A 202 0.01 11.55 -21.92
C LEU A 202 0.97 10.36 -21.72
N MET A 203 1.01 9.86 -20.49
CA MET A 203 1.72 8.63 -20.09
C MET A 203 1.04 8.08 -18.84
N ALA A 204 0.99 6.76 -18.66
CA ALA A 204 0.59 6.08 -17.44
C ALA A 204 1.81 5.38 -16.83
N PRO A 205 1.85 5.20 -15.50
CA PRO A 205 0.90 5.67 -14.47
C PRO A 205 0.81 7.20 -14.33
N PHE A 206 -0.15 7.67 -13.48
CA PHE A 206 -0.55 9.09 -13.38
C PHE A 206 0.60 10.06 -13.06
N HIS A 207 1.57 9.67 -12.25
CA HIS A 207 2.74 10.50 -11.95
C HIS A 207 3.56 10.83 -13.22
N HIS A 208 3.68 9.91 -14.17
CA HIS A 208 4.30 10.19 -15.46
C HIS A 208 3.47 11.14 -16.33
N HIS A 209 2.14 11.12 -16.21
CA HIS A 209 1.30 12.14 -16.86
C HIS A 209 1.62 13.53 -16.33
N LEU A 210 1.77 13.68 -15.01
CA LEU A 210 2.15 14.94 -14.38
C LEU A 210 3.56 15.39 -14.80
N GLN A 211 4.52 14.46 -14.87
CA GLN A 211 5.88 14.72 -15.35
C GLN A 211 5.88 15.21 -16.81
N LYS A 212 5.07 14.59 -17.68
CA LYS A 212 4.88 15.03 -19.07
C LYS A 212 4.19 16.39 -19.20
N LYS A 213 3.45 16.83 -18.18
CA LYS A 213 2.89 18.18 -18.07
C LYS A 213 3.89 19.20 -17.52
N GLY A 214 5.13 18.82 -17.22
CA GLY A 214 6.19 19.72 -16.79
C GLY A 214 6.35 19.87 -15.27
N LEU A 215 5.67 19.05 -14.46
CA LEU A 215 5.94 19.03 -13.01
C LEU A 215 7.27 18.31 -12.74
N SER A 216 8.08 18.89 -11.84
CA SER A 216 9.31 18.22 -11.37
C SER A 216 8.98 17.03 -10.49
N GLU A 217 9.88 16.04 -10.42
CA GLU A 217 9.71 14.83 -9.59
C GLU A 217 9.48 15.16 -8.12
N THR A 218 10.23 16.13 -7.60
CA THR A 218 10.06 16.63 -6.22
C THR A 218 8.66 17.19 -5.95
N ARG A 219 8.08 17.93 -6.91
CA ARG A 219 6.71 18.45 -6.79
C ARG A 219 5.67 17.32 -6.83
N ILE A 220 5.89 16.32 -7.67
CA ILE A 220 5.00 15.16 -7.78
C ILE A 220 5.06 14.35 -6.47
N GLY A 221 6.25 14.08 -5.93
CA GLY A 221 6.43 13.40 -4.65
C GLY A 221 5.77 14.15 -3.49
N PHE A 222 5.95 15.48 -3.44
CA PHE A 222 5.28 16.33 -2.45
C PHE A 222 3.75 16.28 -2.58
N LEU A 223 3.21 16.35 -3.80
CA LEU A 223 1.78 16.27 -4.06
C LEU A 223 1.18 14.95 -3.56
N TYR A 224 1.82 13.81 -3.90
CA TYR A 224 1.37 12.48 -3.48
C TYR A 224 1.37 12.35 -1.95
N SER A 225 2.46 12.75 -1.31
CA SER A 225 2.60 12.70 0.15
C SER A 225 1.61 13.62 0.85
N THR A 226 1.39 14.84 0.32
CA THR A 226 0.45 15.81 0.89
C THR A 226 -0.99 15.30 0.80
N ILE A 227 -1.43 14.79 -0.36
CA ILE A 227 -2.78 14.25 -0.52
C ILE A 227 -2.98 13.05 0.43
N THR A 228 -2.01 12.13 0.50
CA THR A 228 -2.05 11.00 1.43
C THR A 228 -2.14 11.47 2.88
N GLY A 229 -1.37 12.50 3.26
CA GLY A 229 -1.40 13.08 4.61
C GLY A 229 -2.73 13.76 4.96
N ILE A 230 -3.31 14.52 4.03
CA ILE A 230 -4.63 15.13 4.22
C ILE A 230 -5.70 14.06 4.42
N VAL A 231 -5.70 13.01 3.59
CA VAL A 231 -6.65 11.91 3.72
C VAL A 231 -6.46 11.16 5.03
N ALA A 232 -5.20 10.90 5.43
CA ALA A 232 -4.91 10.29 6.73
C ALA A 232 -5.45 11.13 7.89
N LEU A 233 -5.25 12.45 7.85
CA LEU A 233 -5.77 13.38 8.87
C LEU A 233 -7.30 13.33 8.93
N ILE A 234 -7.98 13.34 7.77
CA ILE A 234 -9.44 13.21 7.72
C ILE A 234 -9.89 11.89 8.36
N CYS A 235 -9.26 10.77 8.02
CA CYS A 235 -9.60 9.47 8.62
C CYS A 235 -9.38 9.44 10.14
N VAL A 236 -8.32 10.06 10.63
CA VAL A 236 -8.03 10.16 12.07
C VAL A 236 -9.09 11.02 12.77
N LEU A 237 -9.41 12.20 12.23
CA LEU A 237 -10.39 13.12 12.84
C LEU A 237 -11.80 12.53 12.90
N THR A 238 -12.16 11.62 12.01
CA THR A 238 -13.49 10.97 12.02
C THR A 238 -13.61 9.84 13.02
N LEU A 239 -12.50 9.40 13.65
CA LEU A 239 -12.49 8.33 14.65
C LEU A 239 -12.39 8.86 16.09
N ILE A 240 -11.96 10.09 16.27
CA ILE A 240 -11.90 10.79 17.56
C ILE A 240 -13.30 11.28 17.95
#